data_60eeca4c2ecd035e9966157211269f0f
#
_entry.id   60eeca4c2ecd035e9966157211269f0f
#
_cell.length_a   1.000
_cell.length_b   1.000
_cell.length_c   1.000
_cell.angle_alpha   90.00
_cell.angle_beta   90.00
_cell.angle_gamma   90.00
#
_symmetry.space_group_name_H-M   'P 1'
#
loop_
_entity.id
_entity.type
_entity.pdbx_description
1 polymer ?
#
loop_
_entity_poly.entity_id
_entity_poly.type
_entity_poly.pdbx_seq_one_letter_code
_entity_poly.pdbx_strand_id
1 'polypeptide(L)'
;MCVVSTLRTHSLLVSDDERPSLILVHGAANSARVWAFWQDELGRRGWSSHAIDLRGHGASVAADLSTTRMADYADEVVTLARTLRQPPILVGWSMGGLVAMMAAAASAARACVGLAPSTPARAVDASVPLRRGVFGPEEYGIVGRDPDHQPALADLDRAEWVIALESLGQESRYARDERKAGVMVVRC
;
A
#
# COMPACT_ATOMS: atom_id res chain seq x y z
N MET A 1 1.96 -3.14 27.55
CA MET A 1 1.75 -1.79 26.97
C MET A 1 1.26 -1.99 25.56
N CYS A 2 0.00 -1.67 25.27
CA CYS A 2 -0.55 -1.74 23.93
C CYS A 2 0.01 -0.54 23.16
N VAL A 3 0.91 -0.77 22.20
CA VAL A 3 1.35 0.30 21.29
C VAL A 3 0.17 0.58 20.38
N VAL A 4 -0.53 1.68 20.62
CA VAL A 4 -1.53 2.20 19.68
C VAL A 4 -0.76 2.66 18.44
N SER A 5 -0.73 1.81 17.42
CA SER A 5 -0.24 2.21 16.10
C SER A 5 -1.14 3.33 15.60
N THR A 6 -0.61 4.55 15.54
CA THR A 6 -1.34 5.68 14.95
C THR A 6 -1.27 5.55 13.44
N LEU A 7 -2.22 4.82 12.90
CA LEU A 7 -2.44 4.69 11.46
C LEU A 7 -2.65 6.09 10.87
N ARG A 8 -1.90 6.46 9.85
CA ARG A 8 -2.06 7.71 9.12
C ARG A 8 -2.78 7.48 7.81
N THR A 9 -3.78 8.30 7.56
CA THR A 9 -4.54 8.29 6.32
C THR A 9 -4.68 9.69 5.77
N HIS A 10 -4.56 9.83 4.46
CA HIS A 10 -4.90 11.03 3.73
C HIS A 10 -6.30 10.84 3.18
N SER A 11 -7.29 11.49 3.80
CA SER A 11 -8.70 11.30 3.44
C SER A 11 -9.21 12.47 2.63
N LEU A 12 -9.82 12.17 1.49
CA LEU A 12 -10.62 13.09 0.71
C LEU A 12 -12.07 12.62 0.82
N LEU A 13 -12.93 13.44 1.43
CA LEU A 13 -14.33 13.12 1.66
C LEU A 13 -15.21 13.99 0.76
N VAL A 14 -16.19 13.37 0.15
CA VAL A 14 -17.25 14.03 -0.62
C VAL A 14 -18.49 14.11 0.25
N SER A 15 -19.12 15.28 0.33
CA SER A 15 -20.38 15.46 1.05
C SER A 15 -21.51 14.69 0.35
N ASP A 16 -22.43 14.14 1.12
CA ASP A 16 -23.61 13.38 0.67
C ASP A 16 -23.27 12.11 -0.15
N ASP A 17 -22.09 11.52 0.12
CA ASP A 17 -21.69 10.29 -0.54
C ASP A 17 -22.34 9.06 0.11
N GLU A 18 -23.35 8.48 -0.56
CA GLU A 18 -23.96 7.19 -0.18
C GLU A 18 -23.15 5.99 -0.68
N ARG A 19 -22.12 6.23 -1.49
CA ARG A 19 -21.27 5.18 -2.05
C ARG A 19 -20.28 4.65 -1.01
N PRO A 20 -19.80 3.42 -1.17
CA PRO A 20 -18.71 2.93 -0.35
C PRO A 20 -17.44 3.74 -0.62
N SER A 21 -16.73 4.13 0.43
CA SER A 21 -15.42 4.78 0.29
C SER A 21 -14.38 3.82 -0.28
N LEU A 22 -13.36 4.38 -0.93
CA LEU A 22 -12.20 3.61 -1.38
C LEU A 22 -11.09 3.68 -0.32
N ILE A 23 -10.42 2.54 -0.08
CA ILE A 23 -9.11 2.52 0.62
C ILE A 23 -8.03 2.26 -0.42
N LEU A 24 -7.06 3.18 -0.52
CA LEU A 24 -5.99 3.15 -1.50
C LEU A 24 -4.69 2.71 -0.81
N VAL A 25 -4.13 1.57 -1.24
CA VAL A 25 -2.97 0.92 -0.62
C VAL A 25 -1.77 1.00 -1.57
N HIS A 26 -0.71 1.69 -1.13
CA HIS A 26 0.49 1.93 -1.93
C HIS A 26 1.36 0.68 -2.14
N GLY A 27 2.26 0.75 -3.12
CA GLY A 27 3.26 -0.28 -3.40
C GLY A 27 4.44 -0.27 -2.43
N ALA A 28 5.35 -1.24 -2.58
CA ALA A 28 6.56 -1.32 -1.77
C ALA A 28 7.43 -0.07 -1.93
N ALA A 29 8.10 0.34 -0.83
CA ALA A 29 8.97 1.52 -0.76
C ALA A 29 8.30 2.83 -1.19
N ASN A 30 6.97 2.94 -1.03
CA ASN A 30 6.17 4.12 -1.34
C ASN A 30 5.37 4.57 -0.12
N SER A 31 4.54 5.59 -0.28
CA SER A 31 3.61 6.10 0.72
C SER A 31 2.25 6.43 0.10
N ALA A 32 1.28 6.81 0.93
CA ALA A 32 -0.04 7.26 0.48
C ALA A 32 0.02 8.39 -0.55
N ARG A 33 1.12 9.17 -0.56
CA ARG A 33 1.30 10.30 -1.47
C ARG A 33 1.23 9.90 -2.95
N VAL A 34 1.58 8.68 -3.31
CA VAL A 34 1.48 8.19 -4.70
C VAL A 34 0.05 8.25 -5.25
N TRP A 35 -0.95 8.33 -4.37
CA TRP A 35 -2.35 8.38 -4.74
C TRP A 35 -2.92 9.80 -4.90
N ALA A 36 -2.11 10.86 -4.75
CA ALA A 36 -2.61 12.23 -4.72
C ALA A 36 -3.47 12.58 -5.94
N PHE A 37 -2.99 12.34 -7.17
CA PHE A 37 -3.77 12.60 -8.38
C PHE A 37 -5.00 11.71 -8.51
N TRP A 38 -4.91 10.46 -8.06
CA TRP A 38 -6.06 9.56 -8.01
C TRP A 38 -7.14 10.06 -7.06
N GLN A 39 -6.76 10.55 -5.88
CA GLN A 39 -7.71 11.10 -4.92
C GLN A 39 -8.41 12.33 -5.48
N ASP A 40 -7.68 13.24 -6.13
CA ASP A 40 -8.25 14.41 -6.77
C ASP A 40 -9.25 14.03 -7.87
N GLU A 41 -8.93 13.06 -8.72
CA GLU A 41 -9.81 12.61 -9.78
C GLU A 41 -11.02 11.84 -9.24
N LEU A 42 -10.82 10.98 -8.25
CA LEU A 42 -11.91 10.28 -7.56
C LEU A 42 -12.86 11.27 -6.89
N GLY A 43 -12.33 12.29 -6.21
CA GLY A 43 -13.13 13.36 -5.60
C GLY A 43 -13.97 14.13 -6.61
N ARG A 44 -13.38 14.51 -7.76
CA ARG A 44 -14.13 15.15 -8.85
C ARG A 44 -15.26 14.28 -9.41
N ARG A 45 -15.14 12.96 -9.31
CA ARG A 45 -16.17 11.97 -9.71
C ARG A 45 -17.14 11.59 -8.60
N GLY A 46 -17.05 12.25 -7.44
CA GLY A 46 -17.93 12.00 -6.30
C GLY A 46 -17.61 10.73 -5.53
N TRP A 47 -16.34 10.37 -5.39
CA TRP A 47 -15.88 9.24 -4.58
C TRP A 47 -15.06 9.70 -3.38
N SER A 48 -15.47 9.31 -2.19
CA SER A 48 -14.63 9.45 -0.99
C SER A 48 -13.51 8.42 -0.99
N SER A 49 -12.30 8.83 -0.61
CA SER A 49 -11.14 7.95 -0.60
C SER A 49 -10.23 8.18 0.61
N HIS A 50 -9.58 7.12 1.04
CA HIS A 50 -8.62 7.08 2.14
C HIS A 50 -7.33 6.42 1.65
N ALA A 51 -6.31 7.22 1.34
CA ALA A 51 -4.98 6.69 1.04
C ALA A 51 -4.23 6.44 2.35
N ILE A 52 -3.86 5.18 2.60
CA ILE A 52 -3.21 4.76 3.83
C ILE A 52 -1.69 4.83 3.71
N ASP A 53 -1.02 5.42 4.69
CA ASP A 53 0.40 5.18 4.93
C ASP A 53 0.53 3.91 5.77
N LEU A 54 0.97 2.82 5.17
CA LEU A 54 1.27 1.58 5.89
C LEU A 54 2.37 1.83 6.94
N ARG A 55 2.43 1.01 7.97
CA ARG A 55 3.43 1.15 9.05
C ARG A 55 4.84 1.36 8.49
N GLY A 56 5.57 2.31 9.09
CA GLY A 56 6.93 2.67 8.69
C GLY A 56 7.04 3.44 7.38
N HIS A 57 5.92 3.79 6.74
CA HIS A 57 5.90 4.55 5.49
C HIS A 57 5.23 5.92 5.69
N GLY A 58 5.63 6.90 4.86
CA GLY A 58 5.04 8.23 4.85
C GLY A 58 5.01 8.89 6.23
N ALA A 59 3.84 9.30 6.67
CA ALA A 59 3.60 9.94 7.97
C ALA A 59 3.17 8.96 9.08
N SER A 60 3.13 7.65 8.81
CA SER A 60 2.83 6.63 9.82
C SER A 60 3.94 6.54 10.87
N VAL A 61 3.57 6.16 12.08
CA VAL A 61 4.53 5.99 13.16
C VAL A 61 5.61 5.00 12.76
N ALA A 62 6.86 5.36 13.01
CA ALA A 62 8.01 4.51 12.75
C ALA A 62 7.81 3.14 13.41
N ALA A 63 7.83 2.10 12.58
CA ALA A 63 7.79 0.72 13.01
C ALA A 63 9.15 0.08 12.69
N ASP A 64 9.45 -1.02 13.36
CA ASP A 64 10.60 -1.83 12.98
C ASP A 64 10.30 -2.57 11.67
N LEU A 65 10.56 -1.90 10.55
CA LEU A 65 10.39 -2.49 9.22
C LEU A 65 11.26 -3.73 9.02
N SER A 66 12.35 -3.91 9.80
CA SER A 66 13.24 -5.06 9.64
C SER A 66 12.56 -6.39 9.91
N THR A 67 11.45 -6.38 10.65
CA THR A 67 10.66 -7.56 11.01
C THR A 67 9.21 -7.48 10.56
N THR A 68 8.79 -6.40 9.92
CA THR A 68 7.41 -6.21 9.43
C THR A 68 7.07 -7.24 8.36
N ARG A 69 5.88 -7.82 8.47
CA ARG A 69 5.35 -8.89 7.62
C ARG A 69 4.24 -8.39 6.69
N MET A 70 3.95 -9.16 5.66
CA MET A 70 2.79 -8.88 4.80
C MET A 70 1.47 -8.88 5.55
N ALA A 71 1.32 -9.75 6.56
CA ALA A 71 0.13 -9.79 7.42
C ALA A 71 -0.04 -8.50 8.23
N ASP A 72 1.04 -7.91 8.73
CA ASP A 72 0.99 -6.66 9.48
C ASP A 72 0.41 -5.49 8.65
N TYR A 73 0.74 -5.44 7.37
CA TYR A 73 0.16 -4.45 6.44
C TYR A 73 -1.33 -4.72 6.18
N ALA A 74 -1.70 -5.99 6.00
CA ALA A 74 -3.10 -6.35 5.78
C ALA A 74 -3.98 -6.02 6.99
N ASP A 75 -3.49 -6.26 8.21
CA ASP A 75 -4.19 -5.96 9.45
C ASP A 75 -4.47 -4.47 9.63
N GLU A 76 -3.58 -3.60 9.16
CA GLU A 76 -3.80 -2.15 9.17
C GLU A 76 -4.93 -1.74 8.22
N VAL A 77 -4.97 -2.32 7.01
CA VAL A 77 -6.07 -2.08 6.07
C VAL A 77 -7.40 -2.59 6.61
N VAL A 78 -7.42 -3.78 7.24
CA VAL A 78 -8.61 -4.33 7.92
C VAL A 78 -9.05 -3.41 9.06
N THR A 79 -8.11 -2.88 9.83
CA THR A 79 -8.40 -1.96 10.93
C THR A 79 -9.05 -0.69 10.42
N LEU A 80 -8.52 -0.08 9.36
CA LEU A 80 -9.12 1.09 8.72
C LEU A 80 -10.51 0.76 8.17
N ALA A 81 -10.65 -0.37 7.46
CA ALA A 81 -11.94 -0.78 6.88
C ALA A 81 -13.07 -0.88 7.93
N ARG A 82 -12.73 -1.35 9.13
CA ARG A 82 -13.70 -1.47 10.26
C ARG A 82 -14.15 -0.12 10.83
N THR A 83 -13.42 0.96 10.59
CA THR A 83 -13.82 2.31 11.04
C THR A 83 -14.82 2.98 10.10
N LEU A 84 -14.97 2.46 8.89
CA LEU A 84 -15.83 3.06 7.87
C LEU A 84 -17.29 2.60 8.06
N ARG A 85 -18.21 3.52 7.74
CA ARG A 85 -19.66 3.28 7.91
C ARG A 85 -20.18 2.13 7.03
N GLN A 86 -19.60 1.97 5.84
CA GLN A 86 -19.96 0.93 4.87
C GLN A 86 -18.72 0.09 4.50
N PRO A 87 -18.90 -1.18 4.11
CA PRO A 87 -17.83 -1.98 3.56
C PRO A 87 -17.12 -1.25 2.40
N PRO A 88 -15.80 -0.98 2.48
CA PRO A 88 -15.09 -0.22 1.48
C PRO A 88 -14.81 -1.02 0.20
N ILE A 89 -14.42 -0.29 -0.85
CA ILE A 89 -13.70 -0.85 -1.99
C ILE A 89 -12.21 -0.72 -1.70
N LEU A 90 -11.48 -1.83 -1.72
CA LEU A 90 -10.03 -1.84 -1.55
C LEU A 90 -9.35 -1.72 -2.90
N VAL A 91 -8.45 -0.77 -3.06
CA VAL A 91 -7.66 -0.57 -4.27
C VAL A 91 -6.19 -0.61 -3.89
N GLY A 92 -5.43 -1.51 -4.48
CA GLY A 92 -4.01 -1.63 -4.16
C GLY A 92 -3.14 -1.75 -5.41
N TRP A 93 -1.97 -1.11 -5.36
CA TRP A 93 -0.98 -1.15 -6.42
C TRP A 93 0.23 -2.00 -6.02
N SER A 94 0.73 -2.85 -6.94
CA SER A 94 1.92 -3.68 -6.73
C SER A 94 1.82 -4.52 -5.44
N MET A 95 2.72 -4.35 -4.47
CA MET A 95 2.63 -4.96 -3.13
C MET A 95 1.29 -4.65 -2.46
N GLY A 96 0.85 -3.39 -2.52
CA GLY A 96 -0.43 -2.95 -1.96
C GLY A 96 -1.63 -3.68 -2.56
N GLY A 97 -1.52 -4.16 -3.80
CA GLY A 97 -2.55 -5.01 -4.42
C GLY A 97 -2.68 -6.36 -3.72
N LEU A 98 -1.57 -6.99 -3.36
CA LEU A 98 -1.58 -8.23 -2.57
C LEU A 98 -2.09 -7.97 -1.14
N VAL A 99 -1.65 -6.87 -0.51
CA VAL A 99 -2.16 -6.44 0.81
C VAL A 99 -3.68 -6.24 0.77
N ALA A 100 -4.19 -5.56 -0.27
CA ALA A 100 -5.63 -5.35 -0.45
C ALA A 100 -6.40 -6.68 -0.61
N MET A 101 -5.85 -7.64 -1.36
CA MET A 101 -6.45 -8.98 -1.48
C MET A 101 -6.46 -9.73 -0.15
N MET A 102 -5.37 -9.68 0.63
CA MET A 102 -5.31 -10.27 1.97
C MET A 102 -6.36 -9.65 2.89
N ALA A 103 -6.43 -8.31 2.91
CA ALA A 103 -7.40 -7.58 3.72
C ALA A 103 -8.85 -7.86 3.29
N ALA A 104 -9.11 -7.97 1.98
CA ALA A 104 -10.44 -8.32 1.47
C ALA A 104 -10.87 -9.73 1.86
N ALA A 105 -9.93 -10.67 1.95
CA ALA A 105 -10.20 -12.03 2.42
C ALA A 105 -10.53 -12.07 3.92
N ALA A 106 -9.98 -11.14 4.71
CA ALA A 106 -10.11 -11.06 6.18
C ALA A 106 -11.16 -10.03 6.64
N SER A 107 -11.85 -9.34 5.74
CA SER A 107 -12.82 -8.28 6.07
C SER A 107 -14.03 -8.30 5.16
N ALA A 108 -15.04 -7.52 5.52
CA ALA A 108 -16.27 -7.34 4.73
C ALA A 108 -16.09 -6.29 3.61
N ALA A 109 -14.99 -6.34 2.85
CA ALA A 109 -14.80 -5.45 1.71
C ALA A 109 -15.88 -5.69 0.63
N ARG A 110 -16.41 -4.61 0.05
CA ARG A 110 -17.40 -4.68 -1.02
C ARG A 110 -16.80 -5.16 -2.34
N ALA A 111 -15.58 -4.74 -2.61
CA ALA A 111 -14.80 -5.13 -3.79
C ALA A 111 -13.29 -4.97 -3.53
N CYS A 112 -12.47 -5.61 -4.34
CA CYS A 112 -11.03 -5.44 -4.34
C CYS A 112 -10.53 -5.25 -5.77
N VAL A 113 -9.71 -4.21 -5.98
CA VAL A 113 -9.09 -3.87 -7.27
C VAL A 113 -7.58 -3.93 -7.11
N GLY A 114 -6.93 -4.76 -7.91
CA GLY A 114 -5.46 -4.84 -7.97
C GLY A 114 -4.92 -4.15 -9.22
N LEU A 115 -4.07 -3.15 -9.05
CA LEU A 115 -3.35 -2.48 -10.12
C LEU A 115 -1.94 -3.07 -10.22
N ALA A 116 -1.68 -3.86 -11.26
CA ALA A 116 -0.43 -4.63 -11.41
C ALA A 116 0.01 -5.28 -10.08
N PRO A 117 -0.84 -6.06 -9.41
CA PRO A 117 -0.60 -6.54 -8.06
C PRO A 117 0.52 -7.59 -8.01
N SER A 118 1.22 -7.68 -6.88
CA SER A 118 1.98 -8.90 -6.56
C SER A 118 1.02 -10.09 -6.50
N THR A 119 1.38 -11.19 -7.13
CA THR A 119 0.48 -12.35 -7.30
C THR A 119 0.39 -13.17 -6.01
N PRO A 120 -0.82 -13.54 -5.57
CA PRO A 120 -0.96 -14.52 -4.50
C PRO A 120 -0.46 -15.89 -4.97
N ALA A 121 0.13 -16.65 -4.04
CA ALA A 121 0.65 -17.99 -4.31
C ALA A 121 -0.35 -19.08 -3.91
N ARG A 122 -0.19 -20.27 -4.51
CA ARG A 122 -0.93 -21.47 -4.12
C ARG A 122 -0.27 -22.24 -2.98
N ALA A 123 1.03 -22.04 -2.79
CA ALA A 123 1.83 -22.65 -1.73
C ALA A 123 3.00 -21.75 -1.38
N VAL A 124 3.52 -21.92 -0.17
CA VAL A 124 4.73 -21.20 0.29
C VAL A 124 5.96 -22.04 -0.05
N ASP A 125 6.94 -21.44 -0.70
CA ASP A 125 8.26 -22.02 -0.92
C ASP A 125 9.14 -21.80 0.33
N ALA A 126 9.28 -22.85 1.13
CA ALA A 126 10.08 -22.82 2.35
C ALA A 126 11.60 -22.71 2.10
N SER A 127 12.07 -22.87 0.86
CA SER A 127 13.49 -22.71 0.52
C SER A 127 13.91 -21.23 0.41
N VAL A 128 12.96 -20.30 0.28
CA VAL A 128 13.25 -18.86 0.24
C VAL A 128 13.58 -18.35 1.64
N PRO A 129 14.79 -17.82 1.88
CA PRO A 129 15.15 -17.32 3.20
C PRO A 129 14.43 -16.00 3.51
N LEU A 130 13.80 -15.93 4.68
CA LEU A 130 13.14 -14.71 5.18
C LEU A 130 14.17 -13.88 5.95
N ARG A 131 14.75 -12.88 5.30
CA ARG A 131 15.82 -12.04 5.86
C ARG A 131 15.24 -10.82 6.55
N ARG A 132 15.76 -10.51 7.72
CA ARG A 132 15.49 -9.24 8.40
C ARG A 132 16.22 -8.09 7.71
N GLY A 133 15.71 -6.87 7.92
CA GLY A 133 16.34 -5.65 7.41
C GLY A 133 15.37 -4.83 6.54
N VAL A 134 15.89 -3.75 6.03
CA VAL A 134 15.18 -2.81 5.17
C VAL A 134 15.90 -2.67 3.85
N PHE A 135 15.21 -2.13 2.85
CA PHE A 135 15.79 -1.73 1.58
C PHE A 135 15.05 -0.49 1.07
N GLY A 136 15.68 0.24 0.17
CA GLY A 136 15.11 1.45 -0.40
C GLY A 136 14.75 1.32 -1.88
N PRO A 137 14.37 2.46 -2.50
CA PRO A 137 13.97 2.52 -3.92
C PRO A 137 15.07 2.09 -4.88
N GLU A 138 16.34 2.15 -4.47
CA GLU A 138 17.50 1.74 -5.25
C GLU A 138 17.43 0.27 -5.70
N GLU A 139 16.79 -0.59 -4.91
CA GLU A 139 16.58 -1.99 -5.29
C GLU A 139 15.52 -2.18 -6.39
N TYR A 140 14.81 -1.11 -6.74
CA TYR A 140 13.90 -1.03 -7.89
C TYR A 140 14.48 -0.21 -9.04
N GLY A 141 15.78 0.12 -8.98
CA GLY A 141 16.47 0.90 -10.01
C GLY A 141 16.20 2.40 -9.94
N ILE A 142 15.61 2.88 -8.85
CA ILE A 142 15.37 4.32 -8.64
C ILE A 142 16.55 4.88 -7.84
N VAL A 143 17.51 5.47 -8.55
CA VAL A 143 18.76 5.98 -8.00
C VAL A 143 18.84 7.49 -8.17
N GLY A 144 18.77 8.22 -7.07
CA GLY A 144 18.83 9.69 -7.09
C GLY A 144 17.48 10.35 -7.39
N ARG A 145 17.53 11.64 -7.74
CA ARG A 145 16.35 12.49 -7.96
C ARG A 145 16.31 13.13 -9.35
N ASP A 146 17.15 12.69 -10.24
CA ASP A 146 17.24 13.25 -11.60
C ASP A 146 16.35 12.42 -12.55
N PRO A 147 15.31 13.03 -13.17
CA PRO A 147 14.41 12.37 -14.09
C PRO A 147 15.13 11.70 -15.25
N ASP A 148 16.14 12.37 -15.81
CA ASP A 148 16.84 11.90 -17.00
C ASP A 148 17.62 10.59 -16.79
N HIS A 149 17.84 10.24 -15.52
CA HIS A 149 18.53 9.01 -15.13
C HIS A 149 17.61 7.95 -14.50
N GLN A 150 16.26 8.11 -14.64
CA GLN A 150 15.26 7.21 -14.06
C GLN A 150 14.33 6.65 -15.14
N PRO A 151 14.76 5.67 -15.95
CA PRO A 151 13.93 5.13 -17.03
C PRO A 151 12.55 4.62 -16.56
N ALA A 152 12.47 4.12 -15.33
CA ALA A 152 11.22 3.64 -14.74
C ALA A 152 10.17 4.74 -14.49
N LEU A 153 10.56 6.01 -14.54
CA LEU A 153 9.72 7.17 -14.28
C LEU A 153 9.68 8.13 -15.50
N ALA A 154 10.21 7.71 -16.65
CA ALA A 154 10.38 8.57 -17.84
C ALA A 154 9.06 9.07 -18.43
N ASP A 155 7.94 8.37 -18.19
CA ASP A 155 6.62 8.72 -18.70
C ASP A 155 5.88 9.74 -17.83
N LEU A 156 6.44 10.12 -16.67
CA LEU A 156 5.81 11.03 -15.73
C LEU A 156 6.07 12.49 -16.14
N ASP A 157 5.06 13.34 -16.01
CA ASP A 157 5.25 14.77 -16.08
C ASP A 157 5.96 15.30 -14.81
N ARG A 158 6.32 16.61 -14.81
CA ARG A 158 7.08 17.19 -13.70
C ARG A 158 6.34 17.15 -12.36
N ALA A 159 5.02 17.31 -12.35
CA ALA A 159 4.24 17.30 -11.12
C ALA A 159 4.11 15.87 -10.57
N GLU A 160 3.84 14.92 -11.46
CA GLU A 160 3.83 13.48 -11.14
C GLU A 160 5.18 13.01 -10.63
N TRP A 161 6.27 13.50 -11.23
CA TRP A 161 7.64 13.22 -10.84
C TRP A 161 7.94 13.64 -9.39
N VAL A 162 7.54 14.87 -9.02
CA VAL A 162 7.69 15.37 -7.65
C VAL A 162 6.95 14.46 -6.66
N ILE A 163 5.69 14.10 -6.97
CA ILE A 163 4.89 13.22 -6.14
C ILE A 163 5.50 11.82 -6.04
N ALA A 164 5.97 11.26 -7.15
CA ALA A 164 6.62 9.96 -7.17
C ALA A 164 7.84 9.94 -6.25
N LEU A 165 8.73 10.95 -6.35
CA LEU A 165 9.92 11.05 -5.50
C LEU A 165 9.58 11.27 -4.02
N GLU A 166 8.60 12.12 -3.71
CA GLU A 166 8.18 12.40 -2.35
C GLU A 166 7.45 11.20 -1.70
N SER A 167 6.94 10.27 -2.52
CA SER A 167 6.31 9.05 -2.04
C SER A 167 7.33 7.98 -1.62
N LEU A 168 8.58 8.08 -2.08
CA LEU A 168 9.59 7.05 -1.87
C LEU A 168 10.04 6.95 -0.41
N GLY A 169 10.28 5.72 0.04
CA GLY A 169 10.73 5.40 1.39
C GLY A 169 11.42 4.04 1.45
N GLN A 170 11.65 3.57 2.66
CA GLN A 170 12.17 2.23 2.90
C GLN A 170 11.04 1.20 2.95
N GLU A 171 11.42 -0.07 2.77
CA GLU A 171 10.52 -1.20 2.82
C GLU A 171 11.12 -2.36 3.62
N SER A 172 10.27 -3.21 4.17
CA SER A 172 10.65 -4.44 4.85
C SER A 172 11.24 -5.47 3.88
N ARG A 173 12.47 -5.89 4.15
CA ARG A 173 13.08 -7.01 3.44
C ARG A 173 12.37 -8.32 3.77
N TYR A 174 11.88 -8.46 4.99
CA TYR A 174 11.13 -9.63 5.43
C TYR A 174 9.83 -9.79 4.63
N ALA A 175 9.02 -8.74 4.53
CA ALA A 175 7.78 -8.74 3.74
C ALA A 175 8.05 -8.99 2.23
N ARG A 176 9.18 -8.47 1.71
CA ARG A 176 9.61 -8.76 0.34
C ARG A 176 9.95 -10.23 0.13
N ASP A 177 10.67 -10.84 1.07
CA ASP A 177 11.03 -12.25 0.99
C ASP A 177 9.79 -13.15 1.18
N GLU A 178 8.84 -12.79 2.06
CA GLU A 178 7.53 -13.46 2.13
C GLU A 178 6.81 -13.46 0.77
N ARG A 179 6.80 -12.34 0.04
CA ARG A 179 6.21 -12.27 -1.30
C ARG A 179 6.91 -13.19 -2.29
N LYS A 180 8.24 -13.31 -2.20
CA LYS A 180 9.02 -14.23 -3.04
C LYS A 180 8.77 -15.68 -2.68
N ALA A 181 8.65 -16.00 -1.39
CA ALA A 181 8.30 -17.31 -0.90
C ALA A 181 6.87 -17.71 -1.29
N GLY A 182 6.01 -16.74 -1.46
CA GLY A 182 4.60 -16.91 -1.79
C GLY A 182 3.67 -16.62 -0.62
N VAL A 183 2.75 -15.68 -0.82
CA VAL A 183 1.69 -15.35 0.13
C VAL A 183 0.39 -15.96 -0.35
N MET A 184 -0.17 -16.84 0.47
CA MET A 184 -1.49 -17.41 0.20
C MET A 184 -2.59 -16.47 0.67
N VAL A 185 -3.60 -16.26 -0.17
CA VAL A 185 -4.81 -15.53 0.18
C VAL A 185 -5.95 -16.51 0.29
N VAL A 186 -6.38 -16.78 1.51
CA VAL A 186 -7.47 -17.71 1.82
C VAL A 186 -8.64 -16.93 2.38
N ARG A 187 -9.83 -17.14 1.82
CA ARG A 187 -11.06 -16.62 2.44
C ARG A 187 -11.35 -17.41 3.72
N CYS A 188 -11.49 -16.70 4.82
CA CYS A 188 -12.02 -17.24 6.07
C CYS A 188 -13.54 -17.35 6.01
#